data_b03e236285cc53b3d799a5380f8d899d
#
_entry.id   b03e236285cc53b3d799a5380f8d899d
#
_cell.length_a   1.000
_cell.length_b   1.000
_cell.length_c   1.000
_cell.angle_alpha   90.00
_cell.angle_beta   90.00
_cell.angle_gamma   90.00
#
_symmetry.space_group_name_H-M   'P 1'
#
loop_
_entity.id
_entity.type
_entity.pdbx_description
1 polymer ?
#
loop_
_entity_poly.entity_id
_entity_poly.type
_entity_poly.pdbx_seq_one_letter_code
_entity_poly.pdbx_strand_id
1 'polypeptide(L)'
;MWKANETLSGEFYLLGIFSQFSHPGLLCFLMFSMFLIAMSGNTVLVFLIHNDSSLHTPMYFFINQLSLMDLTYITVTVPKMLVNQLTNMKTISVLGCGTQMYFYLMIGGAEYCLLAAMSYDRYVAICHPLRYSVLMNHKVCLLLASGCWFVGSLDGFMLTSITMTFPFCRSREIHHFFCEVPALLKLSCSDTSLYEIFMYLCCVLMLLIPVIIILGSYYFIILTIHRMNSVEGQKKAFATCSSHITVVTLFYGASMYNYMLPNSYHTPGKDMMMSFFYTILTPALNPVIYSLRNKDVTGALKKMLRVGKVPY
;
A
#
# COMPACT_ATOMS: atom_id res chain seq x y z
N MET A 1 -34.65 -20.89 -6.35
CA MET A 1 -33.84 -21.37 -5.22
C MET A 1 -32.43 -21.60 -5.76
N TRP A 2 -31.55 -20.63 -5.64
CA TRP A 2 -30.16 -20.66 -6.19
C TRP A 2 -29.35 -21.63 -5.32
N LYS A 3 -28.71 -22.62 -5.95
CA LYS A 3 -27.82 -23.53 -5.24
C LYS A 3 -26.53 -22.79 -4.89
N ALA A 4 -26.41 -22.37 -3.65
CA ALA A 4 -25.21 -21.68 -3.10
C ALA A 4 -23.89 -22.48 -3.29
N ASN A 5 -23.96 -23.76 -3.63
CA ASN A 5 -22.79 -24.62 -3.82
C ASN A 5 -22.13 -24.51 -5.21
N GLU A 6 -22.78 -23.96 -6.24
CA GLU A 6 -22.19 -23.84 -7.57
C GLU A 6 -21.35 -22.57 -7.76
N THR A 7 -21.56 -21.54 -6.93
CA THR A 7 -20.80 -20.30 -6.99
C THR A 7 -19.40 -20.40 -6.37
N LEU A 8 -19.21 -21.26 -5.38
CA LEU A 8 -17.94 -21.45 -4.66
C LEU A 8 -16.99 -22.46 -5.33
N SER A 9 -17.48 -23.34 -6.22
CA SER A 9 -16.69 -24.41 -6.85
C SER A 9 -16.06 -24.03 -8.20
N GLY A 10 -16.17 -22.76 -8.62
CA GLY A 10 -15.65 -22.30 -9.91
C GLY A 10 -14.26 -21.68 -9.83
N GLU A 11 -13.67 -21.47 -11.00
CA GLU A 11 -12.43 -20.72 -11.17
C GLU A 11 -12.68 -19.47 -11.98
N PHE A 12 -11.88 -18.41 -11.72
CA PHE A 12 -11.77 -17.22 -12.56
C PHE A 12 -10.48 -17.29 -13.38
N TYR A 13 -10.46 -16.59 -14.51
CA TYR A 13 -9.30 -16.48 -15.38
C TYR A 13 -8.72 -15.06 -15.30
N LEU A 14 -7.53 -14.92 -14.72
CA LEU A 14 -6.80 -13.65 -14.66
C LEU A 14 -6.03 -13.45 -15.98
N LEU A 15 -6.48 -12.54 -16.83
CA LEU A 15 -5.84 -12.31 -18.13
C LEU A 15 -4.47 -11.66 -18.02
N GLY A 16 -4.21 -10.96 -16.93
CA GLY A 16 -2.91 -10.38 -16.60
C GLY A 16 -2.53 -9.18 -17.47
N ILE A 17 -1.40 -8.56 -17.13
CA ILE A 17 -0.84 -7.42 -17.84
C ILE A 17 -0.01 -7.85 -19.07
N PHE A 18 0.46 -9.08 -19.11
CA PHE A 18 1.46 -9.55 -20.07
C PHE A 18 0.97 -9.62 -21.52
N SER A 19 -0.34 -9.85 -21.72
CA SER A 19 -0.95 -9.94 -23.07
C SER A 19 -0.93 -8.61 -23.83
N GLN A 20 -0.71 -7.49 -23.15
CA GLN A 20 -0.69 -6.16 -23.76
C GLN A 20 0.72 -5.71 -24.19
N PHE A 21 1.76 -6.46 -23.86
CA PHE A 21 3.14 -6.11 -24.12
C PHE A 21 3.77 -7.00 -25.18
N SER A 22 4.62 -6.38 -26.03
CA SER A 22 5.33 -7.06 -27.12
C SER A 22 6.37 -8.09 -26.61
N HIS A 23 6.87 -7.90 -25.37
CA HIS A 23 7.92 -8.74 -24.77
C HIS A 23 7.51 -9.23 -23.37
N PRO A 24 6.61 -10.22 -23.27
CA PRO A 24 6.10 -10.67 -21.97
C PRO A 24 7.17 -11.26 -21.05
N GLY A 25 8.22 -11.90 -21.60
CA GLY A 25 9.33 -12.42 -20.81
C GLY A 25 10.18 -11.35 -20.14
N LEU A 26 10.45 -10.23 -20.82
CA LEU A 26 11.15 -9.09 -20.25
C LEU A 26 10.33 -8.46 -19.11
N LEU A 27 9.03 -8.30 -19.31
CA LEU A 27 8.15 -7.77 -18.29
C LEU A 27 8.08 -8.68 -17.06
N CYS A 28 8.02 -10.00 -17.27
CA CYS A 28 8.06 -10.99 -16.20
C CYS A 28 9.37 -10.89 -15.38
N PHE A 29 10.52 -10.76 -16.05
CA PHE A 29 11.81 -10.55 -15.39
C PHE A 29 11.85 -9.25 -14.59
N LEU A 30 11.34 -8.14 -15.13
CA LEU A 30 11.26 -6.86 -14.42
C LEU A 30 10.36 -6.95 -13.18
N MET A 31 9.19 -7.58 -13.30
CA MET A 31 8.28 -7.79 -12.17
C MET A 31 8.89 -8.65 -11.07
N PHE A 32 9.59 -9.73 -11.45
CA PHE A 32 10.29 -10.58 -10.50
C PHE A 32 11.44 -9.83 -9.81
N SER A 33 12.18 -9.00 -10.55
CA SER A 33 13.24 -8.16 -9.98
C SER A 33 12.68 -7.14 -8.97
N MET A 34 11.56 -6.48 -9.30
CA MET A 34 10.88 -5.56 -8.39
C MET A 34 10.35 -6.28 -7.14
N PHE A 35 9.80 -7.48 -7.30
CA PHE A 35 9.39 -8.31 -6.18
C PHE A 35 10.55 -8.61 -5.24
N LEU A 36 11.72 -9.02 -5.76
CA LEU A 36 12.90 -9.28 -4.94
C LEU A 36 13.42 -8.03 -4.25
N ILE A 37 13.43 -6.88 -4.93
CA ILE A 37 13.84 -5.58 -4.34
C ILE A 37 12.91 -5.22 -3.19
N ALA A 38 11.60 -5.32 -3.40
CA ALA A 38 10.61 -4.99 -2.39
C ALA A 38 10.68 -5.95 -1.18
N MET A 39 10.77 -7.26 -1.43
CA MET A 39 10.90 -8.27 -0.37
C MET A 39 12.18 -8.07 0.45
N SER A 40 13.33 -7.98 -0.22
CA SER A 40 14.62 -7.82 0.48
C SER A 40 14.73 -6.47 1.19
N GLY A 41 14.34 -5.38 0.54
CA GLY A 41 14.43 -4.03 1.09
C GLY A 41 13.57 -3.84 2.35
N ASN A 42 12.30 -4.24 2.28
CA ASN A 42 11.39 -4.13 3.43
C ASN A 42 11.79 -5.09 4.55
N THR A 43 12.21 -6.32 4.25
CA THR A 43 12.70 -7.27 5.26
C THR A 43 13.95 -6.74 5.98
N VAL A 44 14.92 -6.20 5.24
CA VAL A 44 16.11 -5.58 5.83
C VAL A 44 15.73 -4.38 6.71
N LEU A 45 14.80 -3.54 6.27
CA LEU A 45 14.37 -2.38 7.02
C LEU A 45 13.67 -2.78 8.34
N VAL A 46 12.76 -3.76 8.31
CA VAL A 46 12.13 -4.34 9.51
C VAL A 46 13.20 -4.89 10.46
N PHE A 47 14.16 -5.64 9.93
CA PHE A 47 15.24 -6.23 10.73
C PHE A 47 16.12 -5.17 11.40
N LEU A 48 16.51 -4.12 10.67
CA LEU A 48 17.31 -3.01 11.20
C LEU A 48 16.57 -2.27 12.31
N ILE A 49 15.28 -1.93 12.07
CA ILE A 49 14.47 -1.22 13.08
C ILE A 49 14.31 -2.05 14.36
N HIS A 50 14.22 -3.37 14.23
CA HIS A 50 14.07 -4.23 15.40
C HIS A 50 15.36 -4.36 16.22
N ASN A 51 16.53 -4.41 15.57
CA ASN A 51 17.80 -4.75 16.19
C ASN A 51 18.67 -3.53 16.59
N ASP A 52 18.46 -2.35 16.02
CA ASP A 52 19.24 -1.16 16.38
C ASP A 52 18.41 -0.19 17.23
N SER A 53 18.82 -0.02 18.50
CA SER A 53 18.13 0.84 19.47
C SER A 53 18.06 2.31 19.04
N SER A 54 18.96 2.78 18.17
CA SER A 54 18.90 4.14 17.64
C SER A 54 17.68 4.38 16.73
N LEU A 55 17.06 3.30 16.23
CA LEU A 55 15.88 3.32 15.41
C LEU A 55 14.56 3.09 16.19
N HIS A 56 14.61 3.03 17.54
CA HIS A 56 13.42 2.85 18.37
C HIS A 56 12.70 4.18 18.66
N THR A 57 12.30 4.89 17.60
CA THR A 57 11.52 6.12 17.70
C THR A 57 10.12 5.93 17.09
N PRO A 58 9.13 6.79 17.43
CA PRO A 58 7.78 6.71 16.82
C PRO A 58 7.80 6.68 15.30
N MET A 59 8.64 7.49 14.66
CA MET A 59 8.80 7.48 13.21
C MET A 59 9.17 6.11 12.65
N TYR A 60 10.21 5.47 13.21
CA TYR A 60 10.64 4.16 12.72
C TYR A 60 9.65 3.06 13.08
N PHE A 61 8.89 3.20 14.17
CA PHE A 61 7.77 2.32 14.46
C PHE A 61 6.73 2.33 13.33
N PHE A 62 6.33 3.51 12.83
CA PHE A 62 5.40 3.61 11.70
C PHE A 62 6.01 3.12 10.39
N ILE A 63 7.30 3.41 10.13
CA ILE A 63 8.01 2.88 8.96
C ILE A 63 8.05 1.33 9.01
N ASN A 64 8.23 0.74 10.19
CA ASN A 64 8.15 -0.71 10.36
C ASN A 64 6.76 -1.26 10.01
N GLN A 65 5.69 -0.59 10.45
CA GLN A 65 4.32 -0.98 10.07
C GLN A 65 4.10 -0.87 8.55
N LEU A 66 4.57 0.21 7.93
CA LEU A 66 4.50 0.39 6.48
C LEU A 66 5.24 -0.72 5.73
N SER A 67 6.46 -1.08 6.18
CA SER A 67 7.22 -2.18 5.57
C SER A 67 6.53 -3.54 5.70
N LEU A 68 5.83 -3.80 6.82
CA LEU A 68 5.02 -5.02 6.98
C LEU A 68 3.81 -5.03 6.03
N MET A 69 3.17 -3.87 5.83
CA MET A 69 2.08 -3.70 4.85
C MET A 69 2.61 -3.94 3.44
N ASP A 70 3.73 -3.33 3.04
CA ASP A 70 4.37 -3.52 1.75
C ASP A 70 4.70 -4.99 1.46
N LEU A 71 5.30 -5.70 2.43
CA LEU A 71 5.59 -7.14 2.33
C LEU A 71 4.33 -7.96 2.08
N THR A 72 3.25 -7.66 2.80
CA THR A 72 1.97 -8.36 2.62
C THR A 72 1.37 -8.03 1.26
N TYR A 73 1.40 -6.77 0.85
CA TYR A 73 0.83 -6.30 -0.42
C TYR A 73 1.43 -7.03 -1.63
N ILE A 74 2.77 -7.04 -1.72
CA ILE A 74 3.46 -7.69 -2.82
C ILE A 74 3.35 -9.22 -2.78
N THR A 75 3.27 -9.83 -1.59
CA THR A 75 3.11 -11.29 -1.45
C THR A 75 1.73 -11.75 -1.88
N VAL A 76 0.70 -10.92 -1.70
CA VAL A 76 -0.67 -11.23 -2.12
C VAL A 76 -0.87 -11.07 -3.63
N THR A 77 -0.18 -10.13 -4.27
CA THR A 77 -0.43 -9.76 -5.67
C THR A 77 0.54 -10.41 -6.65
N VAL A 78 1.84 -10.31 -6.41
CA VAL A 78 2.88 -10.62 -7.40
C VAL A 78 3.10 -12.12 -7.65
N PRO A 79 3.20 -13.01 -6.64
CA PRO A 79 3.53 -14.42 -6.88
C PRO A 79 2.51 -15.11 -7.77
N LYS A 80 1.20 -14.88 -7.53
CA LYS A 80 0.14 -15.48 -8.35
C LYS A 80 0.21 -15.01 -9.81
N MET A 81 0.46 -13.71 -10.03
CA MET A 81 0.65 -13.14 -11.36
C MET A 81 1.82 -13.79 -12.10
N LEU A 82 2.97 -13.94 -11.42
CA LEU A 82 4.18 -14.57 -12.00
C LEU A 82 3.96 -16.05 -12.31
N VAL A 83 3.36 -16.81 -11.38
CA VAL A 83 3.03 -18.22 -11.61
C VAL A 83 2.09 -18.37 -12.80
N ASN A 84 1.05 -17.58 -12.90
CA ASN A 84 0.13 -17.61 -14.04
C ASN A 84 0.83 -17.37 -15.37
N GLN A 85 1.82 -16.47 -15.39
CA GLN A 85 2.59 -16.19 -16.60
C GLN A 85 3.56 -17.32 -16.96
N LEU A 86 4.25 -17.91 -15.98
CA LEU A 86 5.24 -18.96 -16.20
C LEU A 86 4.61 -20.30 -16.57
N THR A 87 3.46 -20.61 -15.99
CA THR A 87 2.77 -21.90 -16.22
C THR A 87 1.72 -21.85 -17.33
N ASN A 88 1.40 -20.68 -17.86
CA ASN A 88 0.24 -20.41 -18.72
C ASN A 88 -1.12 -20.81 -18.11
N MET A 89 -1.15 -21.17 -16.82
CA MET A 89 -2.36 -21.51 -16.07
C MET A 89 -2.91 -20.24 -15.40
N LYS A 90 -3.78 -19.54 -16.12
CA LYS A 90 -4.32 -18.22 -15.70
C LYS A 90 -5.49 -18.33 -14.72
N THR A 91 -5.68 -19.45 -14.05
CA THR A 91 -6.83 -19.70 -13.17
C THR A 91 -6.55 -19.30 -11.73
N ILE A 92 -7.59 -18.83 -11.04
CA ILE A 92 -7.64 -18.63 -9.60
C ILE A 92 -8.99 -19.14 -9.08
N SER A 93 -8.99 -19.87 -7.96
CA SER A 93 -10.24 -20.30 -7.34
C SER A 93 -11.04 -19.11 -6.82
N VAL A 94 -12.37 -19.26 -6.71
CA VAL A 94 -13.25 -18.22 -6.16
C VAL A 94 -12.81 -17.81 -4.75
N LEU A 95 -12.48 -18.79 -3.89
CA LEU A 95 -11.96 -18.52 -2.55
C LEU A 95 -10.60 -17.80 -2.58
N GLY A 96 -9.69 -18.21 -3.45
CA GLY A 96 -8.39 -17.57 -3.64
C GLY A 96 -8.52 -16.11 -4.11
N CYS A 97 -9.47 -15.86 -5.01
CA CYS A 97 -9.80 -14.52 -5.49
C CYS A 97 -10.36 -13.63 -4.35
N GLY A 98 -11.33 -14.14 -3.58
CA GLY A 98 -11.86 -13.44 -2.41
C GLY A 98 -10.80 -13.17 -1.34
N THR A 99 -9.93 -14.14 -1.05
CA THR A 99 -8.82 -13.97 -0.10
C THR A 99 -7.83 -12.90 -0.58
N GLN A 100 -7.45 -12.93 -1.86
CA GLN A 100 -6.58 -11.92 -2.46
C GLN A 100 -7.19 -10.52 -2.39
N MET A 101 -8.48 -10.40 -2.72
CA MET A 101 -9.22 -9.14 -2.66
C MET A 101 -9.33 -8.60 -1.23
N TYR A 102 -9.60 -9.47 -0.24
CA TYR A 102 -9.66 -9.07 1.16
C TYR A 102 -8.33 -8.45 1.63
N PHE A 103 -7.23 -9.16 1.44
CA PHE A 103 -5.92 -8.65 1.89
C PHE A 103 -5.50 -7.39 1.13
N TYR A 104 -5.79 -7.33 -0.16
CA TYR A 104 -5.53 -6.15 -0.99
C TYR A 104 -6.26 -4.91 -0.44
N LEU A 105 -7.56 -5.01 -0.18
CA LEU A 105 -8.36 -3.90 0.36
C LEU A 105 -7.95 -3.55 1.79
N MET A 106 -7.76 -4.57 2.63
CA MET A 106 -7.34 -4.39 4.03
C MET A 106 -6.03 -3.59 4.12
N ILE A 107 -5.03 -3.97 3.35
CA ILE A 107 -3.71 -3.30 3.38
C ILE A 107 -3.82 -1.90 2.79
N GLY A 108 -4.50 -1.72 1.65
CA GLY A 108 -4.71 -0.41 1.04
C GLY A 108 -5.39 0.57 1.99
N GLY A 109 -6.47 0.14 2.66
CA GLY A 109 -7.19 0.93 3.66
C GLY A 109 -6.33 1.28 4.88
N ALA A 110 -5.56 0.29 5.38
CA ALA A 110 -4.65 0.51 6.50
C ALA A 110 -3.51 1.49 6.14
N GLU A 111 -2.98 1.42 4.92
CA GLU A 111 -1.89 2.28 4.44
C GLU A 111 -2.33 3.74 4.31
N TYR A 112 -3.57 4.03 3.84
CA TYR A 112 -4.12 5.39 3.85
C TYR A 112 -4.11 5.98 5.27
N CYS A 113 -4.62 5.25 6.24
CA CYS A 113 -4.65 5.69 7.63
C CYS A 113 -3.25 5.84 8.22
N LEU A 114 -2.33 4.92 7.91
CA LEU A 114 -0.97 4.93 8.42
C LEU A 114 -0.18 6.15 7.91
N LEU A 115 -0.29 6.49 6.63
CA LEU A 115 0.36 7.69 6.08
C LEU A 115 -0.18 8.97 6.73
N ALA A 116 -1.46 9.03 7.06
CA ALA A 116 -2.01 10.15 7.83
C ALA A 116 -1.45 10.19 9.27
N ALA A 117 -1.34 9.05 9.95
CA ALA A 117 -0.71 8.96 11.28
C ALA A 117 0.77 9.39 11.23
N MET A 118 1.50 9.03 10.18
CA MET A 118 2.88 9.47 9.94
C MET A 118 2.98 10.98 9.70
N SER A 119 2.00 11.59 9.01
CA SER A 119 1.97 13.05 8.84
C SER A 119 1.75 13.76 10.17
N TYR A 120 0.89 13.22 11.03
CA TYR A 120 0.67 13.72 12.38
C TYR A 120 1.93 13.58 13.25
N ASP A 121 2.64 12.46 13.18
CA ASP A 121 3.95 12.29 13.84
C ASP A 121 4.94 13.40 13.44
N ARG A 122 5.05 13.70 12.14
CA ARG A 122 5.89 14.79 11.62
C ARG A 122 5.45 16.15 12.16
N TYR A 123 4.14 16.40 12.18
CA TYR A 123 3.59 17.64 12.72
C TYR A 123 3.99 17.82 14.19
N VAL A 124 3.81 16.79 15.02
CA VAL A 124 4.17 16.88 16.44
C VAL A 124 5.69 17.06 16.62
N ALA A 125 6.50 16.32 15.85
CA ALA A 125 7.96 16.41 15.94
C ALA A 125 8.52 17.80 15.58
N ILE A 126 7.93 18.48 14.60
CA ILE A 126 8.40 19.75 14.09
C ILE A 126 7.78 20.95 14.81
N CYS A 127 6.45 20.90 15.06
CA CYS A 127 5.71 22.01 15.67
C CYS A 127 5.72 21.98 17.21
N HIS A 128 5.90 20.79 17.83
CA HIS A 128 5.86 20.63 19.28
C HIS A 128 7.04 19.78 19.82
N PRO A 129 8.30 20.11 19.48
CA PRO A 129 9.47 19.25 19.77
C PRO A 129 9.63 18.95 21.27
N LEU A 130 9.34 19.92 22.14
CA LEU A 130 9.45 19.74 23.60
C LEU A 130 8.41 18.79 24.19
N ARG A 131 7.30 18.57 23.50
CA ARG A 131 6.20 17.67 23.91
C ARG A 131 6.14 16.39 23.10
N TYR A 132 7.07 16.17 22.18
CA TYR A 132 7.04 15.05 21.25
C TYR A 132 6.98 13.70 21.95
N SER A 133 7.83 13.47 22.94
CA SER A 133 7.88 12.21 23.69
C SER A 133 6.62 11.93 24.53
N VAL A 134 5.88 12.97 24.90
CA VAL A 134 4.62 12.85 25.64
C VAL A 134 3.45 12.59 24.68
N LEU A 135 3.37 13.35 23.59
CA LEU A 135 2.29 13.25 22.60
C LEU A 135 2.39 12.01 21.73
N MET A 136 3.62 11.58 21.39
CA MET A 136 3.91 10.40 20.58
C MET A 136 4.56 9.29 21.44
N ASN A 137 3.96 9.00 22.59
CA ASN A 137 4.43 7.89 23.42
C ASN A 137 4.04 6.54 22.80
N HIS A 138 4.66 5.46 23.28
CA HIS A 138 4.48 4.11 22.73
C HIS A 138 3.00 3.65 22.70
N LYS A 139 2.19 4.03 23.69
CA LYS A 139 0.76 3.68 23.74
C LYS A 139 -0.02 4.36 22.62
N VAL A 140 0.28 5.64 22.36
CA VAL A 140 -0.35 6.39 21.25
C VAL A 140 0.05 5.81 19.91
N CYS A 141 1.33 5.48 19.71
CA CYS A 141 1.79 4.84 18.47
C CYS A 141 1.11 3.49 18.23
N LEU A 142 1.00 2.65 19.26
CA LEU A 142 0.29 1.37 19.17
C LEU A 142 -1.20 1.58 18.86
N LEU A 143 -1.86 2.52 19.52
CA LEU A 143 -3.28 2.83 19.28
C LEU A 143 -3.52 3.29 17.85
N LEU A 144 -2.69 4.20 17.34
CA LEU A 144 -2.78 4.68 15.95
C LEU A 144 -2.56 3.54 14.95
N ALA A 145 -1.50 2.74 15.12
CA ALA A 145 -1.22 1.62 14.24
C ALA A 145 -2.34 0.56 14.27
N SER A 146 -2.79 0.17 15.49
CA SER A 146 -3.89 -0.80 15.64
C SER A 146 -5.19 -0.27 15.03
N GLY A 147 -5.46 1.03 15.16
CA GLY A 147 -6.60 1.69 14.52
C GLY A 147 -6.53 1.62 13.00
N CYS A 148 -5.34 1.85 12.41
CA CYS A 148 -5.15 1.74 10.96
C CYS A 148 -5.42 0.31 10.46
N TRP A 149 -4.85 -0.71 11.13
CA TRP A 149 -5.08 -2.11 10.79
C TRP A 149 -6.55 -2.52 10.96
N PHE A 150 -7.21 -2.05 12.02
CA PHE A 150 -8.62 -2.33 12.28
C PHE A 150 -9.53 -1.72 11.20
N VAL A 151 -9.33 -0.45 10.85
CA VAL A 151 -10.13 0.24 9.83
C VAL A 151 -9.94 -0.43 8.47
N GLY A 152 -8.69 -0.72 8.07
CA GLY A 152 -8.42 -1.45 6.83
C GLY A 152 -9.04 -2.85 6.82
N SER A 153 -8.96 -3.59 7.94
CA SER A 153 -9.58 -4.93 8.06
C SER A 153 -11.09 -4.88 7.92
N LEU A 154 -11.74 -3.88 8.50
CA LEU A 154 -13.18 -3.69 8.41
C LEU A 154 -13.60 -3.36 6.99
N ASP A 155 -12.91 -2.44 6.33
CA ASP A 155 -13.15 -2.05 4.94
C ASP A 155 -13.00 -3.25 4.00
N GLY A 156 -11.86 -3.95 4.09
CA GLY A 156 -11.60 -5.14 3.30
C GLY A 156 -12.63 -6.24 3.52
N PHE A 157 -13.02 -6.49 4.77
CA PHE A 157 -14.04 -7.50 5.09
C PHE A 157 -15.41 -7.15 4.52
N MET A 158 -15.87 -5.90 4.70
CA MET A 158 -17.16 -5.45 4.18
C MET A 158 -17.22 -5.55 2.66
N LEU A 159 -16.27 -4.93 1.97
CA LEU A 159 -16.29 -4.88 0.51
C LEU A 159 -16.12 -6.26 -0.11
N THR A 160 -15.24 -7.10 0.41
CA THR A 160 -15.05 -8.47 -0.09
C THR A 160 -16.28 -9.33 0.15
N SER A 161 -16.81 -9.31 1.38
CA SER A 161 -17.98 -10.17 1.73
C SER A 161 -19.17 -9.85 0.85
N ILE A 162 -19.48 -8.57 0.62
CA ILE A 162 -20.59 -8.17 -0.24
C ILE A 162 -20.29 -8.53 -1.71
N THR A 163 -19.09 -8.26 -2.21
CA THR A 163 -18.72 -8.60 -3.60
C THR A 163 -18.91 -10.09 -3.86
N MET A 164 -18.51 -10.96 -2.93
CA MET A 164 -18.60 -12.41 -3.10
C MET A 164 -20.02 -12.98 -2.97
N THR A 165 -21.03 -12.17 -2.62
CA THR A 165 -22.44 -12.59 -2.65
C THR A 165 -23.08 -12.46 -4.02
N PHE A 166 -22.47 -11.70 -4.95
CA PHE A 166 -23.02 -11.51 -6.29
C PHE A 166 -22.92 -12.78 -7.14
N PRO A 167 -23.92 -13.05 -8.00
CA PRO A 167 -23.87 -14.17 -8.94
C PRO A 167 -22.99 -13.84 -10.14
N PHE A 168 -21.89 -14.56 -10.30
CA PHE A 168 -20.97 -14.43 -11.45
C PHE A 168 -21.36 -15.41 -12.55
N CYS A 169 -22.25 -15.02 -13.45
CA CYS A 169 -22.79 -15.88 -14.52
C CYS A 169 -22.46 -15.40 -15.94
N ARG A 170 -21.72 -14.30 -16.07
CA ARG A 170 -21.15 -13.85 -17.36
C ARG A 170 -19.82 -14.57 -17.63
N SER A 171 -18.96 -14.00 -18.46
CA SER A 171 -17.59 -14.48 -18.60
C SER A 171 -16.91 -14.57 -17.24
N ARG A 172 -16.07 -15.59 -17.03
CA ARG A 172 -15.24 -15.72 -15.81
C ARG A 172 -13.85 -15.10 -16.02
N GLU A 173 -13.67 -14.29 -17.05
CA GLU A 173 -12.41 -13.64 -17.40
C GLU A 173 -12.29 -12.28 -16.72
N ILE A 174 -11.33 -12.17 -15.82
CA ILE A 174 -10.98 -10.93 -15.13
C ILE A 174 -9.88 -10.24 -15.96
N HIS A 175 -10.19 -9.07 -16.52
CA HIS A 175 -9.26 -8.26 -17.29
C HIS A 175 -8.32 -7.46 -16.39
N HIS A 176 -7.69 -8.17 -15.44
CA HIS A 176 -6.72 -7.62 -14.49
C HIS A 176 -5.70 -8.68 -14.08
N PHE A 177 -4.59 -8.27 -13.44
CA PHE A 177 -3.54 -9.20 -12.99
C PHE A 177 -3.76 -9.73 -11.56
N PHE A 178 -4.74 -9.20 -10.84
CA PHE A 178 -5.22 -9.67 -9.55
C PHE A 178 -6.73 -9.44 -9.42
N CYS A 179 -7.33 -10.01 -8.36
CA CYS A 179 -8.76 -9.84 -8.10
C CYS A 179 -9.03 -8.49 -7.43
N GLU A 180 -9.80 -7.64 -8.11
CA GLU A 180 -10.27 -6.37 -7.57
C GLU A 180 -11.79 -6.24 -7.73
N VAL A 181 -12.42 -5.45 -6.85
CA VAL A 181 -13.88 -5.29 -6.81
C VAL A 181 -14.45 -4.81 -8.14
N PRO A 182 -13.96 -3.71 -8.77
CA PRO A 182 -14.54 -3.21 -10.02
C PRO A 182 -14.48 -4.21 -11.17
N ALA A 183 -13.42 -5.03 -11.23
CA ALA A 183 -13.29 -6.04 -12.28
C ALA A 183 -14.26 -7.21 -12.06
N LEU A 184 -14.49 -7.63 -10.80
CA LEU A 184 -15.45 -8.70 -10.50
C LEU A 184 -16.89 -8.25 -10.72
N LEU A 185 -17.26 -7.02 -10.36
CA LEU A 185 -18.62 -6.52 -10.53
C LEU A 185 -19.08 -6.54 -12.00
N LYS A 186 -18.15 -6.33 -12.95
CA LYS A 186 -18.43 -6.46 -14.40
C LYS A 186 -18.85 -7.88 -14.81
N LEU A 187 -18.54 -8.91 -14.02
CA LEU A 187 -18.90 -10.31 -14.27
C LEU A 187 -20.25 -10.69 -13.64
N SER A 188 -20.83 -9.81 -12.84
CA SER A 188 -22.13 -10.04 -12.20
C SER A 188 -23.27 -10.01 -13.22
N CYS A 189 -24.29 -10.84 -12.98
CA CYS A 189 -25.55 -10.84 -13.75
C CYS A 189 -26.65 -10.05 -13.06
N SER A 190 -26.47 -9.71 -11.78
CA SER A 190 -27.41 -8.87 -11.04
C SER A 190 -27.04 -7.41 -11.16
N ASP A 191 -27.99 -6.54 -10.84
CA ASP A 191 -27.74 -5.09 -10.76
C ASP A 191 -26.79 -4.81 -9.56
N THR A 192 -25.66 -4.18 -9.86
CA THR A 192 -24.61 -3.82 -8.90
C THR A 192 -24.60 -2.33 -8.56
N SER A 193 -25.50 -1.53 -9.16
CA SER A 193 -25.48 -0.07 -9.11
C SER A 193 -25.46 0.49 -7.68
N LEU A 194 -26.29 -0.04 -6.80
CA LEU A 194 -26.36 0.41 -5.40
C LEU A 194 -25.05 0.09 -4.65
N TYR A 195 -24.48 -1.09 -4.91
CA TYR A 195 -23.22 -1.49 -4.30
C TYR A 195 -22.03 -0.68 -4.85
N GLU A 196 -22.03 -0.37 -6.14
CA GLU A 196 -21.01 0.51 -6.74
C GLU A 196 -21.02 1.90 -6.13
N ILE A 197 -22.20 2.47 -5.84
CA ILE A 197 -22.32 3.76 -5.12
C ILE A 197 -21.78 3.62 -3.69
N PHE A 198 -22.14 2.55 -2.98
CA PHE A 198 -21.64 2.31 -1.62
C PHE A 198 -20.11 2.17 -1.60
N MET A 199 -19.54 1.35 -2.49
CA MET A 199 -18.10 1.17 -2.66
C MET A 199 -17.41 2.51 -2.96
N TYR A 200 -17.97 3.31 -3.88
CA TYR A 200 -17.43 4.63 -4.20
C TYR A 200 -17.42 5.55 -2.99
N LEU A 201 -18.48 5.58 -2.20
CA LEU A 201 -18.54 6.37 -0.96
C LEU A 201 -17.50 5.91 0.06
N CYS A 202 -17.32 4.61 0.25
CA CYS A 202 -16.27 4.07 1.11
C CYS A 202 -14.88 4.51 0.63
N CYS A 203 -14.58 4.36 -0.67
CA CYS A 203 -13.31 4.80 -1.26
C CYS A 203 -13.07 6.30 -1.09
N VAL A 204 -14.10 7.12 -1.32
CA VAL A 204 -14.00 8.58 -1.13
C VAL A 204 -13.69 8.94 0.32
N LEU A 205 -14.35 8.32 1.30
CA LEU A 205 -14.11 8.55 2.72
C LEU A 205 -12.69 8.08 3.12
N MET A 206 -12.29 6.90 2.68
CA MET A 206 -10.96 6.34 2.97
C MET A 206 -9.81 7.12 2.34
N LEU A 207 -10.07 7.86 1.26
CA LEU A 207 -9.08 8.74 0.62
C LEU A 207 -9.11 10.16 1.20
N LEU A 208 -10.28 10.79 1.29
CA LEU A 208 -10.40 12.22 1.64
C LEU A 208 -10.08 12.50 3.10
N ILE A 209 -10.55 11.66 4.05
CA ILE A 209 -10.30 11.91 5.48
C ILE A 209 -8.79 11.91 5.78
N PRO A 210 -8.01 10.90 5.40
CA PRO A 210 -6.56 10.92 5.60
C PRO A 210 -5.87 12.08 4.85
N VAL A 211 -6.29 12.39 3.60
CA VAL A 211 -5.72 13.52 2.84
C VAL A 211 -5.92 14.85 3.56
N ILE A 212 -7.10 15.10 4.15
CA ILE A 212 -7.37 16.32 4.95
C ILE A 212 -6.42 16.39 6.15
N ILE A 213 -6.19 15.27 6.84
CA ILE A 213 -5.25 15.19 7.96
C ILE A 213 -3.83 15.48 7.50
N ILE A 214 -3.40 14.89 6.37
CA ILE A 214 -2.07 15.12 5.79
C ILE A 214 -1.89 16.59 5.42
N LEU A 215 -2.84 17.16 4.67
CA LEU A 215 -2.77 18.55 4.24
C LEU A 215 -2.76 19.51 5.43
N GLY A 216 -3.59 19.28 6.43
CA GLY A 216 -3.61 20.06 7.68
C GLY A 216 -2.28 19.98 8.42
N SER A 217 -1.73 18.79 8.58
CA SER A 217 -0.42 18.58 9.23
C SER A 217 0.68 19.34 8.48
N TYR A 218 0.75 19.21 7.16
CA TYR A 218 1.77 19.88 6.35
C TYR A 218 1.58 21.39 6.26
N TYR A 219 0.35 21.90 6.30
CA TYR A 219 0.10 23.32 6.40
C TYR A 219 0.76 23.93 7.66
N PHE A 220 0.56 23.34 8.82
CA PHE A 220 1.19 23.80 10.06
C PHE A 220 2.70 23.58 10.08
N ILE A 221 3.20 22.49 9.51
CA ILE A 221 4.64 22.23 9.36
C ILE A 221 5.30 23.35 8.53
N ILE A 222 4.72 23.71 7.39
CA ILE A 222 5.25 24.75 6.51
C ILE A 222 5.26 26.10 7.22
N LEU A 223 4.17 26.48 7.92
CA LEU A 223 4.14 27.70 8.71
C LEU A 223 5.23 27.74 9.79
N THR A 224 5.47 26.61 10.45
CA THR A 224 6.50 26.50 11.49
C THR A 224 7.89 26.61 10.90
N ILE A 225 8.17 25.95 9.76
CA ILE A 225 9.46 26.02 9.07
C ILE A 225 9.77 27.45 8.63
N HIS A 226 8.78 28.17 8.10
CA HIS A 226 8.96 29.59 7.71
C HIS A 226 9.29 30.50 8.89
N ARG A 227 8.86 30.15 10.09
CA ARG A 227 9.14 30.92 11.34
C ARG A 227 10.48 30.53 11.99
N MET A 228 11.16 29.50 11.51
CA MET A 228 12.48 29.11 12.03
C MET A 228 13.57 30.08 11.56
N ASN A 229 14.35 30.61 12.49
CA ASN A 229 15.45 31.49 12.19
C ASN A 229 16.72 30.78 11.69
N SER A 230 16.79 29.45 11.84
CA SER A 230 17.95 28.64 11.45
C SER A 230 17.75 28.00 10.09
N VAL A 231 18.56 28.38 9.10
CA VAL A 231 18.57 27.79 7.76
C VAL A 231 18.89 26.28 7.80
N GLU A 232 19.76 25.88 8.72
CA GLU A 232 20.11 24.46 8.91
C GLU A 232 18.93 23.67 9.46
N GLY A 233 18.18 24.23 10.43
CA GLY A 233 16.94 23.66 10.95
C GLY A 233 15.88 23.52 9.87
N GLN A 234 15.68 24.53 9.03
CA GLN A 234 14.76 24.46 7.88
C GLN A 234 15.14 23.32 6.93
N LYS A 235 16.41 23.23 6.50
CA LYS A 235 16.89 22.17 5.61
C LYS A 235 16.66 20.77 6.20
N LYS A 236 16.92 20.59 7.49
CA LYS A 236 16.70 19.31 8.19
C LYS A 236 15.24 18.95 8.23
N ALA A 237 14.34 19.89 8.53
CA ALA A 237 12.90 19.68 8.54
C ALA A 237 12.38 19.30 7.13
N PHE A 238 12.79 20.00 6.08
CA PHE A 238 12.45 19.68 4.69
C PHE A 238 12.93 18.28 4.27
N ALA A 239 14.19 17.93 4.60
CA ALA A 239 14.73 16.61 4.28
C ALA A 239 13.92 15.48 4.94
N THR A 240 13.49 15.68 6.18
CA THR A 240 12.68 14.71 6.93
C THR A 240 11.27 14.55 6.33
N CYS A 241 10.66 15.65 5.89
CA CYS A 241 9.32 15.66 5.29
C CYS A 241 9.31 15.13 3.85
N SER A 242 10.37 15.36 3.08
CA SER A 242 10.38 15.06 1.65
C SER A 242 10.18 13.58 1.32
N SER A 243 10.73 12.67 2.11
CA SER A 243 10.54 11.23 1.93
C SER A 243 9.07 10.85 2.11
N HIS A 244 8.43 11.33 3.17
CA HIS A 244 7.01 11.05 3.42
C HIS A 244 6.10 11.66 2.33
N ILE A 245 6.33 12.92 1.92
CA ILE A 245 5.57 13.56 0.85
C ILE A 245 5.71 12.78 -0.46
N THR A 246 6.91 12.28 -0.77
CA THR A 246 7.14 11.47 -1.97
C THR A 246 6.27 10.21 -1.95
N VAL A 247 6.26 9.45 -0.85
CA VAL A 247 5.44 8.25 -0.71
C VAL A 247 3.95 8.57 -0.78
N VAL A 248 3.50 9.61 -0.06
CA VAL A 248 2.10 10.09 -0.12
C VAL A 248 1.70 10.42 -1.55
N THR A 249 2.53 11.16 -2.28
CA THR A 249 2.23 11.57 -3.66
C THR A 249 2.11 10.36 -4.59
N LEU A 250 3.02 9.39 -4.47
CA LEU A 250 2.99 8.18 -5.30
C LEU A 250 1.75 7.33 -5.00
N PHE A 251 1.49 7.07 -3.72
CA PHE A 251 0.41 6.19 -3.31
C PHE A 251 -0.98 6.83 -3.53
N TYR A 252 -1.20 8.03 -3.00
CA TYR A 252 -2.48 8.73 -3.15
C TYR A 252 -2.73 9.18 -4.58
N GLY A 253 -1.71 9.62 -5.32
CA GLY A 253 -1.86 10.05 -6.71
C GLY A 253 -2.39 8.94 -7.61
N ALA A 254 -1.83 7.74 -7.51
CA ALA A 254 -2.29 6.57 -8.26
C ALA A 254 -3.68 6.11 -7.82
N SER A 255 -3.96 6.14 -6.50
CA SER A 255 -5.26 5.75 -5.95
C SER A 255 -6.37 6.73 -6.32
N MET A 256 -6.11 8.04 -6.27
CA MET A 256 -7.07 9.06 -6.72
C MET A 256 -7.41 8.91 -8.19
N TYR A 257 -6.42 8.58 -9.03
CA TYR A 257 -6.68 8.27 -10.43
C TYR A 257 -7.66 7.10 -10.57
N ASN A 258 -7.43 6.00 -9.86
CA ASN A 258 -8.24 4.78 -9.99
C ASN A 258 -9.66 4.92 -9.43
N TYR A 259 -9.85 5.69 -8.34
CA TYR A 259 -11.11 5.68 -7.60
C TYR A 259 -11.91 6.97 -7.67
N MET A 260 -11.32 8.10 -8.08
CA MET A 260 -12.00 9.39 -8.09
C MET A 260 -12.27 9.97 -9.49
N LEU A 261 -11.61 9.44 -10.52
CA LEU A 261 -11.87 9.91 -11.88
C LEU A 261 -13.16 9.30 -12.45
N PRO A 262 -13.90 10.04 -13.29
CA PRO A 262 -15.07 9.51 -13.99
C PRO A 262 -14.72 8.35 -14.92
N ASN A 263 -15.67 7.44 -15.12
CA ASN A 263 -15.51 6.24 -15.97
C ASN A 263 -15.03 6.54 -17.41
N SER A 264 -15.25 7.76 -17.92
CA SER A 264 -14.77 8.18 -19.25
C SER A 264 -13.23 8.24 -19.38
N TYR A 265 -12.51 8.34 -18.27
CA TYR A 265 -11.05 8.35 -18.24
C TYR A 265 -10.44 6.96 -18.06
N HIS A 266 -11.26 5.98 -17.64
CA HIS A 266 -10.83 4.62 -17.38
C HIS A 266 -10.74 3.79 -18.66
N THR A 267 -9.59 3.14 -18.84
CA THR A 267 -9.40 2.06 -19.82
C THR A 267 -8.67 0.91 -19.13
N PRO A 268 -8.96 -0.35 -19.50
CA PRO A 268 -8.34 -1.51 -18.82
C PRO A 268 -6.82 -1.42 -18.71
N GLY A 269 -6.15 -0.90 -19.75
CA GLY A 269 -4.70 -0.75 -19.74
C GLY A 269 -4.19 0.34 -18.79
N LYS A 270 -4.89 1.48 -18.69
CA LYS A 270 -4.51 2.55 -17.76
C LYS A 270 -4.78 2.16 -16.31
N ASP A 271 -5.93 1.57 -16.04
CA ASP A 271 -6.32 1.13 -14.69
C ASP A 271 -5.31 0.09 -14.17
N MET A 272 -4.93 -0.87 -15.02
CA MET A 272 -3.93 -1.87 -14.71
C MET A 272 -2.54 -1.26 -14.46
N MET A 273 -2.15 -0.22 -15.23
CA MET A 273 -0.90 0.50 -15.03
C MET A 273 -0.91 1.25 -13.69
N MET A 274 -2.01 1.93 -13.34
CA MET A 274 -2.13 2.63 -12.05
C MET A 274 -2.12 1.64 -10.88
N SER A 275 -2.80 0.51 -11.02
CA SER A 275 -2.75 -0.57 -10.02
C SER A 275 -1.33 -1.10 -9.83
N PHE A 276 -0.54 -1.22 -10.89
CA PHE A 276 0.88 -1.56 -10.80
C PHE A 276 1.68 -0.55 -9.96
N PHE A 277 1.41 0.76 -10.10
CA PHE A 277 2.13 1.80 -9.36
C PHE A 277 1.98 1.64 -7.85
N TYR A 278 0.78 1.46 -7.34
CA TYR A 278 0.58 1.38 -5.88
C TYR A 278 0.75 -0.03 -5.31
N THR A 279 0.57 -1.10 -6.12
CA THR A 279 0.70 -2.47 -5.59
C THR A 279 2.12 -3.03 -5.68
N ILE A 280 2.95 -2.55 -6.60
CA ILE A 280 4.27 -3.12 -6.87
C ILE A 280 5.37 -2.07 -6.78
N LEU A 281 5.20 -0.94 -7.48
CA LEU A 281 6.25 0.07 -7.54
C LEU A 281 6.42 0.79 -6.19
N THR A 282 5.36 1.21 -5.54
CA THR A 282 5.43 1.90 -4.23
C THR A 282 6.08 1.02 -3.16
N PRO A 283 5.67 -0.25 -2.94
CA PRO A 283 6.36 -1.17 -2.03
C PRO A 283 7.84 -1.41 -2.35
N ALA A 284 8.22 -1.37 -3.63
CA ALA A 284 9.63 -1.51 -4.01
C ALA A 284 10.44 -0.23 -3.75
N LEU A 285 9.82 0.96 -3.84
CA LEU A 285 10.47 2.23 -3.63
C LEU A 285 10.52 2.66 -2.16
N ASN A 286 9.56 2.27 -1.33
CA ASN A 286 9.47 2.67 0.08
C ASN A 286 10.77 2.42 0.86
N PRO A 287 11.39 1.21 0.84
CA PRO A 287 12.65 0.98 1.55
C PRO A 287 13.77 1.88 1.04
N VAL A 288 13.81 2.17 -0.26
CA VAL A 288 14.82 3.04 -0.87
C VAL A 288 14.64 4.49 -0.42
N ILE A 289 13.40 4.99 -0.45
CA ILE A 289 13.05 6.35 -0.06
C ILE A 289 13.35 6.60 1.42
N TYR A 290 13.00 5.65 2.28
CA TYR A 290 13.21 5.79 3.73
C TYR A 290 14.63 5.45 4.18
N SER A 291 15.38 4.59 3.47
CA SER A 291 16.74 4.21 3.84
C SER A 291 17.81 5.14 3.27
N LEU A 292 17.78 5.45 1.97
CA LEU A 292 18.86 6.21 1.33
C LEU A 292 18.95 7.66 1.81
N ARG A 293 17.83 8.28 2.17
CA ARG A 293 17.82 9.68 2.66
C ARG A 293 18.01 9.78 4.18
N ASN A 294 17.96 8.65 4.90
CA ASN A 294 18.04 8.65 6.35
C ASN A 294 19.43 8.19 6.81
N LYS A 295 20.18 9.11 7.45
CA LYS A 295 21.53 8.84 7.96
C LYS A 295 21.54 7.78 9.06
N ASP A 296 20.48 7.69 9.86
CA ASP A 296 20.38 6.71 10.97
C ASP A 296 20.23 5.30 10.41
N VAL A 297 19.35 5.10 9.41
CA VAL A 297 19.17 3.81 8.74
C VAL A 297 20.45 3.39 8.00
N THR A 298 21.07 4.32 7.26
CA THR A 298 22.34 4.02 6.58
C THR A 298 23.48 3.75 7.55
N GLY A 299 23.46 4.40 8.72
CA GLY A 299 24.39 4.14 9.84
C GLY A 299 24.19 2.74 10.43
N ALA A 300 22.96 2.37 10.74
CA ALA A 300 22.60 1.05 11.25
C ALA A 300 22.96 -0.07 10.25
N LEU A 301 22.70 0.14 8.96
CA LEU A 301 23.08 -0.81 7.90
C LEU A 301 24.60 -1.00 7.82
N LYS A 302 25.39 0.11 7.86
CA LYS A 302 26.85 0.03 7.87
C LYS A 302 27.38 -0.70 9.10
N LYS A 303 26.78 -0.48 10.27
CA LYS A 303 27.14 -1.17 11.52
C LYS A 303 26.88 -2.67 11.42
N MET A 304 25.71 -3.07 10.89
CA MET A 304 25.39 -4.47 10.65
C MET A 304 26.39 -5.15 9.69
N LEU A 305 26.74 -4.50 8.58
CA LEU A 305 27.69 -5.01 7.60
C LEU A 305 29.15 -5.10 8.13
N ARG A 306 29.51 -4.27 9.13
CA ARG A 306 30.83 -4.32 9.78
C ARG A 306 30.93 -5.46 10.82
N VAL A 307 29.86 -5.75 11.54
CA VAL A 307 29.82 -6.87 12.50
C VAL A 307 29.99 -8.21 11.79
N GLY A 308 29.54 -8.35 10.54
CA GLY A 308 29.79 -9.52 9.70
C GLY A 308 31.23 -9.65 9.15
N LYS A 309 32.11 -8.69 9.40
CA LYS A 309 33.52 -8.68 9.00
C LYS A 309 34.47 -8.77 10.21
N VAL A 310 34.16 -9.59 11.21
CA VAL A 310 35.15 -9.92 12.26
C VAL A 310 36.18 -10.82 11.59
N PRO A 311 37.47 -10.45 11.51
CA PRO A 311 38.52 -11.34 10.99
C PRO A 311 38.70 -12.49 11.97
N TYR A 312 38.74 -13.70 11.44
CA TYR A 312 39.27 -14.88 12.11
C TYR A 312 40.78 -14.70 12.32
#